data_4b47e81e55e0b8d13c89364f42a888b8
#
_entry.id   4b47e81e55e0b8d13c89364f42a888b8
#
_cell.length_a   1.000
_cell.length_b   1.000
_cell.length_c   1.000
_cell.angle_alpha   90.00
_cell.angle_beta   90.00
_cell.angle_gamma   90.00
#
_symmetry.space_group_name_H-M   'P 1'
#
loop_
_entity.id
_entity.type
_entity.pdbx_description
1 polymer ?
#
loop_
_entity_poly.entity_id
_entity_poly.type
_entity_poly.pdbx_seq_one_letter_code
_entity_poly.pdbx_strand_id
1 'polypeptide(L)'
;MAKKALYFKACRICHWCHRVFGKRLLFGKVVIPICHLNEIKKKMEDFEMEGFNINGKILLGIDHGYGNMKTRHTVFKSGVKCYASEPAIASNVLEYNGKYYVIGENHKVFIASKNEDEDYYILTLAAIAKELAIRGLDRADVLLAVGLPLNWLANQKKDFAEYLMRKPEVDFKFCNVQYHIRICDVRVYPQGYAGIVAVLPNYKGVHMLADIGNGTMNTLVITNGRPISDRMYTDKIGVHQCVKRIYNAVQAECGKLPHESLIEDFLKNGTADTSKRILTVMLMEAEKYTAEIFNKLSEYEYDPELVRLHIIGGGGCLIRNFGAYDPDSVEIITDICATAKGYESLYMTQLRAKKGA
;
A
#
# COMPACT_ATOMS: atom_id res chain seq x y z
N MET A 1 -28.06 -11.08 -16.91
CA MET A 1 -26.77 -10.92 -16.23
C MET A 1 -26.61 -9.59 -15.50
N ALA A 2 -27.12 -8.46 -15.98
CA ALA A 2 -27.01 -7.14 -15.32
C ALA A 2 -27.66 -7.03 -13.92
N LYS A 3 -28.77 -7.76 -13.64
CA LYS A 3 -29.46 -7.71 -12.34
C LYS A 3 -28.67 -8.40 -11.18
N LYS A 4 -27.83 -9.41 -11.45
CA LYS A 4 -27.00 -10.05 -10.41
C LYS A 4 -25.83 -9.17 -9.97
N ALA A 5 -25.23 -8.39 -10.85
CA ALA A 5 -24.14 -7.49 -10.53
C ALA A 5 -24.57 -6.30 -9.64
N LEU A 6 -25.82 -5.82 -9.82
CA LEU A 6 -26.39 -4.77 -8.95
C LEU A 6 -26.67 -5.28 -7.52
N TYR A 7 -27.06 -6.54 -7.37
CA TYR A 7 -27.36 -7.16 -6.07
C TYR A 7 -26.10 -7.33 -5.20
N PHE A 8 -24.97 -7.67 -5.82
CA PHE A 8 -23.68 -7.81 -5.10
C PHE A 8 -23.08 -6.47 -4.66
N LYS A 9 -23.25 -5.40 -5.46
CA LYS A 9 -22.85 -4.03 -5.05
C LYS A 9 -23.71 -3.50 -3.91
N ALA A 10 -25.02 -3.73 -3.93
CA ALA A 10 -25.94 -3.31 -2.87
C ALA A 10 -25.63 -3.98 -1.51
N CYS A 11 -25.15 -5.24 -1.49
CA CYS A 11 -24.82 -5.95 -0.27
C CYS A 11 -23.56 -5.40 0.44
N ARG A 12 -22.54 -4.92 -0.30
CA ARG A 12 -21.38 -4.22 0.28
C ARG A 12 -21.73 -2.86 0.87
N ILE A 13 -22.61 -2.11 0.21
CA ILE A 13 -23.13 -0.81 0.68
C ILE A 13 -23.95 -1.00 1.97
N CYS A 14 -24.77 -2.06 2.09
CA CYS A 14 -25.60 -2.32 3.25
C CYS A 14 -24.79 -2.64 4.52
N HIS A 15 -23.67 -3.35 4.40
CA HIS A 15 -22.80 -3.69 5.54
C HIS A 15 -22.07 -2.46 6.11
N TRP A 16 -21.75 -1.49 5.25
CA TRP A 16 -21.13 -0.22 5.63
C TRP A 16 -22.16 0.75 6.25
N CYS A 17 -23.36 0.85 5.69
CA CYS A 17 -24.44 1.67 6.24
C CYS A 17 -24.83 1.26 7.67
N HIS A 18 -24.79 -0.03 8.00
CA HIS A 18 -25.07 -0.50 9.37
C HIS A 18 -24.01 -0.05 10.39
N ARG A 19 -22.77 0.17 9.97
CA ARG A 19 -21.68 0.67 10.84
C ARG A 19 -21.71 2.18 11.06
N VAL A 20 -22.15 2.95 10.05
CA VAL A 20 -22.07 4.42 10.08
C VAL A 20 -23.34 5.07 10.65
N PHE A 21 -24.51 4.47 10.43
CA PHE A 21 -25.80 5.08 10.75
C PHE A 21 -26.57 4.45 11.94
N GLY A 22 -25.99 3.52 12.68
CA GLY A 22 -26.55 2.99 13.92
C GLY A 22 -27.96 2.40 13.79
N LYS A 23 -28.12 1.14 14.17
CA LYS A 23 -29.36 0.40 14.46
C LYS A 23 -30.68 0.95 13.85
N ARG A 24 -31.05 0.43 12.71
CA ARG A 24 -32.39 0.02 12.23
C ARG A 24 -32.41 -0.14 10.72
N LEU A 25 -32.20 -1.34 10.24
CA LEU A 25 -32.64 -1.78 8.92
C LEU A 25 -33.14 -3.21 9.06
N LEU A 26 -34.45 -3.34 9.12
CA LEU A 26 -35.17 -4.61 9.01
C LEU A 26 -35.03 -5.12 7.55
N PHE A 27 -34.63 -6.36 7.39
CA PHE A 27 -34.62 -7.05 6.10
C PHE A 27 -36.06 -7.18 5.57
N GLY A 28 -36.33 -6.52 4.44
CA GLY A 28 -37.56 -6.69 3.67
C GLY A 28 -37.84 -5.50 2.77
N LYS A 29 -37.64 -5.62 1.45
CA LYS A 29 -38.04 -4.70 0.37
C LYS A 29 -37.92 -3.20 0.68
N VAL A 30 -36.71 -2.71 0.89
CA VAL A 30 -36.45 -1.28 0.92
C VAL A 30 -36.08 -0.83 -0.48
N VAL A 31 -36.96 -0.14 -1.16
CA VAL A 31 -36.66 0.63 -2.38
C VAL A 31 -35.99 1.92 -1.91
N ILE A 32 -34.66 1.99 -1.97
CA ILE A 32 -33.93 3.24 -1.72
C ILE A 32 -34.13 4.12 -2.97
N PRO A 33 -34.71 5.32 -2.83
CA PRO A 33 -34.82 6.24 -3.96
C PRO A 33 -33.46 6.55 -4.59
N ILE A 34 -33.39 6.71 -5.90
CA ILE A 34 -32.15 6.98 -6.64
C ILE A 34 -31.44 8.25 -6.12
N CYS A 35 -32.19 9.25 -5.63
CA CYS A 35 -31.64 10.45 -5.02
C CYS A 35 -30.86 10.13 -3.73
N HIS A 36 -31.31 9.20 -2.89
CA HIS A 36 -30.59 8.77 -1.68
C HIS A 36 -29.35 7.94 -2.01
N LEU A 37 -29.37 7.18 -3.10
CA LEU A 37 -28.17 6.45 -3.58
C LEU A 37 -27.07 7.43 -4.01
N ASN A 38 -27.42 8.52 -4.66
CA ASN A 38 -26.48 9.56 -5.07
C ASN A 38 -25.93 10.33 -3.86
N GLU A 39 -26.76 10.64 -2.86
CA GLU A 39 -26.31 11.26 -1.60
C GLU A 39 -25.39 10.33 -0.80
N ILE A 40 -25.72 9.05 -0.72
CA ILE A 40 -24.86 8.04 -0.07
C ILE A 40 -23.53 7.91 -0.82
N LYS A 41 -23.59 7.87 -2.15
CA LYS A 41 -22.39 7.80 -2.98
C LYS A 41 -21.51 9.04 -2.80
N LYS A 42 -22.10 10.23 -2.82
CA LYS A 42 -21.41 11.50 -2.57
C LYS A 42 -20.78 11.53 -1.17
N LYS A 43 -21.53 11.16 -0.12
CA LYS A 43 -20.98 11.06 1.25
C LYS A 43 -19.88 10.03 1.41
N MET A 44 -19.91 8.94 0.63
CA MET A 44 -18.83 7.96 0.58
C MET A 44 -17.60 8.52 -0.13
N GLU A 45 -17.80 9.21 -1.24
CA GLU A 45 -16.74 9.90 -1.98
C GLU A 45 -16.12 11.03 -1.12
N ASP A 46 -16.94 11.84 -0.43
CA ASP A 46 -16.49 12.86 0.51
C ASP A 46 -15.69 12.24 1.66
N PHE A 47 -16.17 11.13 2.26
CA PHE A 47 -15.43 10.41 3.31
C PHE A 47 -14.14 9.77 2.80
N GLU A 48 -14.13 9.22 1.60
CA GLU A 48 -12.90 8.72 0.99
C GLU A 48 -11.88 9.84 0.73
N MET A 49 -12.36 11.04 0.36
CA MET A 49 -11.50 12.21 0.13
C MET A 49 -11.02 12.88 1.42
N GLU A 50 -11.88 12.97 2.45
CA GLU A 50 -11.52 13.64 3.72
C GLU A 50 -10.66 12.76 4.64
N GLY A 51 -10.82 11.43 4.57
CA GLY A 51 -10.19 10.51 5.51
C GLY A 51 -10.70 10.69 6.95
N PHE A 52 -9.85 10.36 7.93
CA PHE A 52 -10.25 10.46 9.34
C PHE A 52 -9.77 11.76 9.97
N ASN A 53 -10.71 12.53 10.53
CA ASN A 53 -10.46 13.66 11.42
C ASN A 53 -10.84 13.24 12.86
N ILE A 54 -9.91 13.38 13.80
CA ILE A 54 -10.06 12.97 15.19
C ILE A 54 -9.82 14.17 16.09
N ASN A 55 -10.89 14.81 16.53
CA ASN A 55 -10.84 16.01 17.39
C ASN A 55 -9.94 17.11 16.79
N GLY A 56 -10.13 17.44 15.52
CA GLY A 56 -9.34 18.44 14.80
C GLY A 56 -7.95 17.98 14.31
N LYS A 57 -7.56 16.73 14.58
CA LYS A 57 -6.31 16.14 14.11
C LYS A 57 -6.57 15.23 12.91
N ILE A 58 -5.71 15.30 11.92
CA ILE A 58 -5.81 14.50 10.69
C ILE A 58 -5.06 13.19 10.89
N LEU A 59 -5.75 12.06 10.75
CA LEU A 59 -5.12 10.74 10.75
C LEU A 59 -4.63 10.42 9.35
N LEU A 60 -3.35 10.10 9.22
CA LEU A 60 -2.70 9.74 7.96
C LEU A 60 -2.06 8.35 8.06
N GLY A 61 -2.51 7.45 7.20
CA GLY A 61 -1.85 6.17 6.97
C GLY A 61 -0.73 6.33 5.95
N ILE A 62 0.51 5.95 6.31
CA ILE A 62 1.67 6.06 5.42
C ILE A 62 2.38 4.70 5.34
N ASP A 63 2.37 4.10 4.17
CA ASP A 63 3.11 2.88 3.86
C ASP A 63 4.48 3.24 3.25
N HIS A 64 5.53 3.02 4.04
CA HIS A 64 6.93 3.29 3.70
C HIS A 64 7.53 2.13 2.89
N GLY A 65 7.18 2.02 1.61
CA GLY A 65 7.73 1.00 0.73
C GLY A 65 9.11 1.37 0.17
N TYR A 66 9.89 0.36 -0.22
CA TYR A 66 11.19 0.57 -0.89
C TYR A 66 11.04 1.13 -2.31
N GLY A 67 10.01 0.71 -3.02
CA GLY A 67 9.73 1.21 -4.37
C GLY A 67 8.89 2.48 -4.35
N ASN A 68 7.82 2.47 -3.57
CA ASN A 68 6.87 3.58 -3.51
C ASN A 68 6.42 3.86 -2.08
N MET A 69 6.31 5.14 -1.77
CA MET A 69 5.52 5.65 -0.65
C MET A 69 4.05 5.63 -1.03
N LYS A 70 3.19 5.23 -0.11
CA LYS A 70 1.74 5.19 -0.34
C LYS A 70 1.01 5.78 0.85
N THR A 71 0.00 6.57 0.57
CA THR A 71 -0.95 7.07 1.55
C THR A 71 -2.36 6.61 1.17
N ARG A 72 -3.39 7.15 1.78
CA ARG A 72 -4.76 6.88 1.36
C ARG A 72 -5.01 7.26 -0.12
N HIS A 73 -4.48 8.40 -0.57
CA HIS A 73 -4.80 9.00 -1.86
C HIS A 73 -3.61 9.15 -2.80
N THR A 74 -2.38 9.00 -2.31
CA THR A 74 -1.19 9.26 -3.12
C THR A 74 -0.24 8.07 -3.17
N VAL A 75 0.42 7.94 -4.31
CA VAL A 75 1.51 6.98 -4.54
C VAL A 75 2.63 7.72 -5.26
N PHE A 76 3.86 7.62 -4.75
CA PHE A 76 5.02 8.22 -5.38
C PHE A 76 6.30 7.42 -5.08
N LYS A 77 7.29 7.48 -5.97
CA LYS A 77 8.55 6.73 -5.83
C LYS A 77 9.31 7.16 -4.57
N SER A 78 9.94 6.20 -3.89
CA SER A 78 10.64 6.41 -2.60
C SER A 78 12.06 6.97 -2.75
N GLY A 79 12.51 7.31 -3.97
CA GLY A 79 13.81 7.89 -4.18
C GLY A 79 13.90 9.32 -3.62
N VAL A 80 15.03 9.62 -2.97
CA VAL A 80 15.36 10.94 -2.44
C VAL A 80 16.76 11.31 -2.87
N LYS A 81 16.95 12.56 -3.33
CA LYS A 81 18.26 13.08 -3.65
C LYS A 81 18.43 14.46 -2.98
N CYS A 82 19.46 14.56 -2.14
CA CYS A 82 19.74 15.78 -1.36
C CYS A 82 20.68 16.72 -2.13
N TYR A 83 20.38 18.02 -2.08
CA TYR A 83 21.17 19.11 -2.66
C TYR A 83 21.41 20.20 -1.63
N ALA A 84 22.58 20.84 -1.71
CA ALA A 84 22.93 21.98 -0.86
C ALA A 84 22.29 23.31 -1.32
N SER A 85 21.86 23.39 -2.57
CA SER A 85 21.18 24.54 -3.16
C SER A 85 19.96 24.09 -3.94
N GLU A 86 19.01 24.98 -4.16
CA GLU A 86 17.78 24.69 -4.90
C GLU A 86 18.11 24.22 -6.33
N PRO A 87 17.65 23.03 -6.75
CA PRO A 87 17.90 22.52 -8.09
C PRO A 87 17.09 23.32 -9.12
N ALA A 88 17.75 23.76 -10.20
CA ALA A 88 17.15 24.62 -11.23
C ALA A 88 16.01 23.93 -12.01
N ILE A 89 16.02 22.60 -12.12
CA ILE A 89 15.02 21.81 -12.85
C ILE A 89 14.64 20.60 -11.99
N ALA A 90 13.63 20.79 -11.13
CA ALA A 90 13.05 19.69 -10.37
C ALA A 90 11.61 20.00 -10.00
N SER A 91 10.71 19.02 -10.04
CA SER A 91 9.29 19.21 -9.78
C SER A 91 8.92 18.86 -8.37
N ASN A 92 9.37 18.02 -7.64
CA ASN A 92 8.96 17.62 -6.29
C ASN A 92 10.05 17.96 -5.27
N VAL A 93 10.35 19.25 -5.12
CA VAL A 93 11.38 19.72 -4.20
C VAL A 93 10.79 19.93 -2.81
N LEU A 94 11.42 19.33 -1.81
CA LEU A 94 11.17 19.54 -0.39
C LEU A 94 12.36 20.30 0.18
N GLU A 95 12.11 21.48 0.77
CA GLU A 95 13.10 22.25 1.51
C GLU A 95 12.90 22.04 3.02
N TYR A 96 13.94 21.58 3.69
CA TYR A 96 13.93 21.33 5.13
C TYR A 96 15.33 21.50 5.73
N ASN A 97 15.42 22.24 6.83
CA ASN A 97 16.69 22.53 7.54
C ASN A 97 17.80 23.09 6.61
N GLY A 98 17.44 23.98 5.67
CA GLY A 98 18.39 24.59 4.75
C GLY A 98 18.96 23.66 3.67
N LYS A 99 18.36 22.50 3.47
CA LYS A 99 18.67 21.54 2.40
C LYS A 99 17.48 21.34 1.48
N TYR A 100 17.75 20.94 0.25
CA TYR A 100 16.75 20.68 -0.78
C TYR A 100 16.76 19.20 -1.13
N TYR A 101 15.59 18.58 -1.13
CA TYR A 101 15.43 17.16 -1.42
C TYR A 101 14.50 17.00 -2.61
N VAL A 102 14.98 16.38 -3.67
CA VAL A 102 14.14 16.00 -4.82
C VAL A 102 13.52 14.64 -4.53
N ILE A 103 12.19 14.58 -4.54
CA ILE A 103 11.41 13.40 -4.16
C ILE A 103 10.85 12.72 -5.40
N GLY A 104 10.93 11.38 -5.43
CA GLY A 104 10.30 10.56 -6.46
C GLY A 104 11.19 10.25 -7.65
N GLU A 105 12.47 10.60 -7.59
CA GLU A 105 13.46 10.14 -8.57
C GLU A 105 14.09 8.83 -8.10
N ASN A 106 13.97 7.78 -8.93
CA ASN A 106 14.44 6.42 -8.63
C ASN A 106 13.74 5.71 -7.45
N HIS A 107 14.21 4.52 -7.13
CA HIS A 107 13.76 3.71 -6.02
C HIS A 107 14.81 3.68 -4.92
N LYS A 108 14.35 3.50 -3.68
CA LYS A 108 15.25 3.35 -2.54
C LYS A 108 15.85 1.94 -2.50
N VAL A 109 17.14 1.85 -2.19
CA VAL A 109 17.79 0.57 -1.94
C VAL A 109 17.28 -0.02 -0.63
N PHE A 110 17.16 -1.35 -0.57
CA PHE A 110 16.80 -2.06 0.66
C PHE A 110 17.84 -1.79 1.76
N ILE A 111 17.35 -1.32 2.92
CA ILE A 111 18.14 -1.16 4.14
C ILE A 111 17.48 -1.94 5.29
N ALA A 112 18.29 -2.48 6.19
CA ALA A 112 17.83 -3.33 7.29
C ALA A 112 17.09 -2.57 8.40
N SER A 113 17.23 -1.24 8.46
CA SER A 113 16.59 -0.39 9.47
C SER A 113 16.13 0.92 8.84
N LYS A 114 14.84 1.26 9.01
CA LYS A 114 14.26 2.49 8.44
C LYS A 114 14.59 3.74 9.25
N ASN A 115 15.00 3.62 10.49
CA ASN A 115 15.33 4.73 11.38
C ASN A 115 16.78 5.23 11.27
N GLU A 116 17.64 4.52 10.54
CA GLU A 116 19.03 4.92 10.30
C GLU A 116 19.19 5.88 9.12
N ASP A 117 18.13 6.11 8.36
CA ASP A 117 18.16 6.84 7.09
C ASP A 117 17.23 8.07 7.16
N GLU A 118 17.81 9.26 7.04
CA GLU A 118 17.09 10.56 7.00
C GLU A 118 15.98 10.57 5.94
N ASP A 119 16.16 9.86 4.84
CA ASP A 119 15.24 9.88 3.71
C ASP A 119 13.82 9.46 4.08
N TYR A 120 13.63 8.46 4.98
CA TYR A 120 12.28 8.06 5.38
C TYR A 120 11.54 9.17 6.15
N TYR A 121 12.27 10.01 6.88
CA TYR A 121 11.67 11.18 7.51
C TYR A 121 11.26 12.22 6.45
N ILE A 122 12.14 12.52 5.51
CA ILE A 122 11.86 13.43 4.39
C ILE A 122 10.69 12.92 3.54
N LEU A 123 10.65 11.62 3.25
CA LEU A 123 9.54 10.98 2.54
C LEU A 123 8.22 11.06 3.32
N THR A 124 8.29 10.98 4.66
CA THR A 124 7.11 11.16 5.52
C THR A 124 6.58 12.60 5.44
N LEU A 125 7.46 13.60 5.47
CA LEU A 125 7.06 15.01 5.30
C LEU A 125 6.42 15.24 3.93
N ALA A 126 7.00 14.68 2.87
CA ALA A 126 6.43 14.76 1.52
C ALA A 126 5.05 14.08 1.43
N ALA A 127 4.88 12.91 2.07
CA ALA A 127 3.62 12.20 2.12
C ALA A 127 2.53 13.02 2.86
N ILE A 128 2.88 13.62 3.99
CA ILE A 128 1.99 14.53 4.75
C ILE A 128 1.60 15.73 3.87
N ALA A 129 2.57 16.39 3.24
CA ALA A 129 2.30 17.56 2.37
C ALA A 129 1.35 17.21 1.23
N LYS A 130 1.54 16.06 0.56
CA LYS A 130 0.66 15.60 -0.52
C LYS A 130 -0.77 15.35 -0.03
N GLU A 131 -0.93 14.74 1.13
CA GLU A 131 -2.24 14.50 1.73
C GLU A 131 -2.93 15.80 2.20
N LEU A 132 -2.17 16.76 2.73
CA LEU A 132 -2.69 18.07 3.12
C LEU A 132 -3.08 18.90 1.89
N ALA A 133 -2.29 18.85 0.81
CA ALA A 133 -2.60 19.55 -0.44
C ALA A 133 -3.96 19.10 -1.04
N ILE A 134 -4.27 17.79 -0.99
CA ILE A 134 -5.57 17.27 -1.44
C ILE A 134 -6.72 17.88 -0.63
N ARG A 135 -6.48 18.21 0.65
CA ARG A 135 -7.46 18.81 1.57
C ARG A 135 -7.46 20.34 1.51
N GLY A 136 -6.60 20.94 0.68
CA GLY A 136 -6.42 22.40 0.63
C GLY A 136 -5.84 23.01 1.92
N LEU A 137 -5.01 22.24 2.66
CA LEU A 137 -4.43 22.63 3.94
C LEU A 137 -2.91 22.77 3.82
N ASP A 138 -2.37 23.75 4.50
CA ASP A 138 -0.94 23.98 4.68
C ASP A 138 -0.50 23.89 6.15
N ARG A 139 -1.48 23.75 7.07
CA ARG A 139 -1.27 23.61 8.51
C ARG A 139 -2.15 22.55 9.09
N ALA A 140 -1.60 21.65 9.92
CA ALA A 140 -2.36 20.62 10.59
C ALA A 140 -1.66 20.00 11.80
N ASP A 141 -2.47 19.57 12.76
CA ASP A 141 -2.11 18.55 13.74
C ASP A 141 -2.33 17.18 13.11
N VAL A 142 -1.30 16.33 13.06
CA VAL A 142 -1.38 15.02 12.40
C VAL A 142 -1.15 13.86 13.37
N LEU A 143 -1.86 12.77 13.13
CA LEU A 143 -1.69 11.47 13.77
C LEU A 143 -1.17 10.53 12.67
N LEU A 144 -0.05 9.87 12.90
CA LEU A 144 0.56 8.99 11.92
C LEU A 144 0.28 7.52 12.25
N ALA A 145 -0.26 6.81 11.28
CA ALA A 145 -0.40 5.36 11.29
C ALA A 145 0.55 4.80 10.22
N VAL A 146 1.65 4.18 10.65
CA VAL A 146 2.73 3.73 9.78
C VAL A 146 2.99 2.24 9.94
N GLY A 147 3.86 1.65 9.12
CA GLY A 147 4.12 0.22 9.21
C GLY A 147 5.57 -0.21 9.04
N LEU A 148 5.83 -1.39 9.60
CA LEU A 148 7.06 -2.13 9.44
C LEU A 148 6.77 -3.55 8.94
N PRO A 149 7.71 -4.19 8.23
CA PRO A 149 7.64 -5.61 7.94
C PRO A 149 7.38 -6.42 9.22
N LEU A 150 6.62 -7.51 9.12
CA LEU A 150 6.20 -8.31 10.26
C LEU A 150 7.37 -8.71 11.18
N ASN A 151 8.48 -9.17 10.57
CA ASN A 151 9.66 -9.63 11.31
C ASN A 151 10.42 -8.50 12.04
N TRP A 152 10.17 -7.23 11.70
CA TRP A 152 10.85 -6.08 12.31
C TRP A 152 10.02 -5.43 13.40
N LEU A 153 8.72 -5.69 13.40
CA LEU A 153 7.78 -4.99 14.27
C LEU A 153 8.13 -5.13 15.76
N ALA A 154 8.52 -6.33 16.19
CA ALA A 154 8.85 -6.58 17.60
C ALA A 154 10.05 -5.75 18.08
N ASN A 155 11.07 -5.59 17.25
CA ASN A 155 12.35 -4.99 17.64
C ASN A 155 12.47 -3.51 17.27
N GLN A 156 11.79 -3.05 16.21
CA GLN A 156 12.00 -1.69 15.67
C GLN A 156 10.77 -0.78 15.84
N LYS A 157 9.65 -1.28 16.37
CA LYS A 157 8.40 -0.51 16.49
C LYS A 157 8.57 0.79 17.27
N LYS A 158 9.23 0.72 18.43
CA LYS A 158 9.44 1.88 19.29
C LYS A 158 10.38 2.88 18.66
N ASP A 159 11.52 2.41 18.19
CA ASP A 159 12.56 3.26 17.59
C ASP A 159 12.06 3.98 16.33
N PHE A 160 11.26 3.29 15.50
CA PHE A 160 10.68 3.91 14.32
C PHE A 160 9.62 4.97 14.66
N ALA A 161 8.82 4.75 15.71
CA ALA A 161 7.88 5.77 16.19
C ALA A 161 8.61 6.99 16.74
N GLU A 162 9.65 6.80 17.57
CA GLU A 162 10.49 7.87 18.13
C GLU A 162 11.23 8.64 17.03
N TYR A 163 11.77 7.93 16.03
CA TYR A 163 12.40 8.53 14.87
C TYR A 163 11.47 9.48 14.12
N LEU A 164 10.22 9.10 13.88
CA LEU A 164 9.24 9.96 13.21
C LEU A 164 8.75 11.10 14.10
N MET A 165 8.76 10.94 15.43
CA MET A 165 8.39 11.96 16.40
C MET A 165 9.55 12.82 16.89
N ARG A 166 10.77 12.64 16.37
CA ARG A 166 11.99 13.34 16.82
C ARG A 166 11.88 14.86 16.83
N LYS A 167 11.03 15.44 16.00
CA LYS A 167 10.69 16.86 15.97
C LYS A 167 9.17 16.97 15.81
N PRO A 168 8.43 17.18 16.92
CA PRO A 168 6.97 17.22 16.87
C PRO A 168 6.40 18.35 16.02
N GLU A 169 6.98 19.56 16.10
CA GLU A 169 6.60 20.71 15.30
C GLU A 169 7.60 20.88 14.15
N VAL A 170 7.09 20.85 12.92
CA VAL A 170 7.93 20.86 11.72
C VAL A 170 7.43 21.90 10.73
N ASP A 171 8.36 22.78 10.36
CA ASP A 171 8.22 23.74 9.28
C ASP A 171 9.06 23.28 8.09
N PHE A 172 8.45 23.17 6.94
CA PHE A 172 9.12 22.77 5.71
C PHE A 172 8.37 23.31 4.49
N LYS A 173 9.04 23.39 3.35
CA LYS A 173 8.42 23.81 2.09
C LYS A 173 8.39 22.62 1.13
N PHE A 174 7.27 22.38 0.47
CA PHE A 174 7.14 21.34 -0.55
C PHE A 174 6.42 21.89 -1.77
N CYS A 175 7.02 21.74 -2.96
CA CYS A 175 6.49 22.29 -4.22
C CYS A 175 6.09 23.78 -4.09
N ASN A 176 6.96 24.61 -3.51
CA ASN A 176 6.75 26.03 -3.25
C ASN A 176 5.65 26.41 -2.25
N VAL A 177 5.01 25.45 -1.58
CA VAL A 177 4.04 25.67 -0.52
C VAL A 177 4.72 25.49 0.83
N GLN A 178 4.55 26.45 1.74
CA GLN A 178 5.02 26.36 3.12
C GLN A 178 4.05 25.54 3.94
N TYR A 179 4.55 24.54 4.66
CA TYR A 179 3.76 23.67 5.56
C TYR A 179 4.18 23.86 7.00
N HIS A 180 3.20 23.89 7.91
CA HIS A 180 3.37 23.95 9.35
C HIS A 180 2.60 22.79 9.98
N ILE A 181 3.29 21.75 10.43
CA ILE A 181 2.63 20.57 10.97
C ILE A 181 3.07 20.29 12.40
N ARG A 182 2.16 19.65 13.17
CA ARG A 182 2.49 19.06 14.46
C ARG A 182 2.17 17.57 14.44
N ILE A 183 3.18 16.73 14.60
CA ILE A 183 3.02 15.28 14.73
C ILE A 183 2.66 15.00 16.18
N CYS A 184 1.40 14.60 16.41
CA CYS A 184 0.84 14.44 17.77
C CYS A 184 0.95 13.01 18.30
N ASP A 185 0.93 12.02 17.43
CA ASP A 185 1.07 10.59 17.78
C ASP A 185 1.56 9.80 16.56
N VAL A 186 2.36 8.77 16.80
CA VAL A 186 2.81 7.82 15.78
C VAL A 186 2.56 6.40 16.27
N ARG A 187 1.80 5.62 15.50
CA ARG A 187 1.58 4.20 15.78
C ARG A 187 2.03 3.35 14.63
N VAL A 188 2.78 2.31 14.98
CA VAL A 188 3.40 1.40 14.02
C VAL A 188 2.64 0.08 13.99
N TYR A 189 2.29 -0.37 12.78
CA TYR A 189 1.48 -1.56 12.50
C TYR A 189 2.23 -2.55 11.60
N PRO A 190 1.80 -3.83 11.57
CA PRO A 190 2.38 -4.81 10.65
C PRO A 190 2.01 -4.48 9.21
N GLN A 191 3.02 -4.34 8.36
CA GLN A 191 2.86 -4.15 6.92
C GLN A 191 2.20 -5.38 6.29
N GLY A 192 1.46 -5.20 5.22
CA GLY A 192 0.73 -6.27 4.54
C GLY A 192 -0.56 -6.66 5.27
N TYR A 193 -0.46 -7.14 6.51
CA TYR A 193 -1.62 -7.50 7.34
C TYR A 193 -2.68 -6.39 7.41
N ALA A 194 -2.24 -5.14 7.54
CA ALA A 194 -3.14 -4.00 7.57
C ALA A 194 -4.02 -3.89 6.32
N GLY A 195 -3.51 -4.27 5.14
CA GLY A 195 -4.26 -4.19 3.89
C GLY A 195 -5.50 -5.10 3.84
N ILE A 196 -5.56 -6.13 4.68
CA ILE A 196 -6.69 -7.07 4.74
C ILE A 196 -7.49 -7.00 6.05
N VAL A 197 -7.08 -6.15 6.99
CA VAL A 197 -7.68 -6.09 8.34
C VAL A 197 -9.20 -5.87 8.33
N ALA A 198 -9.71 -5.14 7.35
CA ALA A 198 -11.15 -4.85 7.23
C ALA A 198 -11.98 -6.09 6.84
N VAL A 199 -11.39 -7.06 6.18
CA VAL A 199 -12.06 -8.28 5.68
C VAL A 199 -11.75 -9.52 6.49
N LEU A 200 -10.71 -9.49 7.34
CA LEU A 200 -10.30 -10.58 8.21
C LEU A 200 -11.42 -11.25 9.02
N PRO A 201 -12.37 -10.51 9.63
CA PRO A 201 -13.45 -11.14 10.39
C PRO A 201 -14.35 -12.06 9.56
N ASN A 202 -14.33 -11.93 8.24
CA ASN A 202 -15.12 -12.76 7.32
C ASN A 202 -14.38 -14.03 6.87
N TYR A 203 -13.09 -14.17 7.18
CA TYR A 203 -12.30 -15.32 6.75
C TYR A 203 -12.56 -16.52 7.66
N LYS A 204 -13.09 -17.57 7.06
CA LYS A 204 -13.29 -18.88 7.70
C LYS A 204 -12.34 -19.89 7.05
N GLY A 205 -11.77 -20.79 7.85
CA GLY A 205 -10.79 -21.76 7.37
C GLY A 205 -9.38 -21.21 7.33
N VAL A 206 -8.56 -21.74 6.44
CA VAL A 206 -7.15 -21.37 6.29
C VAL A 206 -6.98 -20.43 5.11
N HIS A 207 -6.32 -19.33 5.34
CA HIS A 207 -6.00 -18.34 4.33
C HIS A 207 -4.51 -17.99 4.40
N MET A 208 -3.94 -17.60 3.28
CA MET A 208 -2.59 -17.08 3.20
C MET A 208 -2.62 -15.68 2.59
N LEU A 209 -1.90 -14.75 3.20
CA LEU A 209 -1.64 -13.43 2.64
C LEU A 209 -0.23 -13.42 2.05
N ALA A 210 -0.07 -12.94 0.82
CA ALA A 210 1.21 -12.61 0.21
C ALA A 210 1.23 -11.11 -0.16
N ASP A 211 1.99 -10.32 0.60
CA ASP A 211 2.27 -8.91 0.26
C ASP A 211 3.54 -8.86 -0.58
N ILE A 212 3.36 -8.73 -1.90
CA ILE A 212 4.46 -8.69 -2.86
C ILE A 212 4.80 -7.23 -3.15
N GLY A 213 5.82 -6.74 -2.46
CA GLY A 213 6.37 -5.40 -2.61
C GLY A 213 7.37 -5.28 -3.76
N ASN A 214 8.10 -4.15 -3.80
CA ASN A 214 9.16 -3.96 -4.78
C ASN A 214 10.38 -4.86 -4.51
N GLY A 215 10.82 -4.97 -3.26
CA GLY A 215 12.02 -5.71 -2.86
C GLY A 215 11.77 -7.06 -2.20
N THR A 216 10.60 -7.25 -1.59
CA THR A 216 10.30 -8.41 -0.76
C THR A 216 8.87 -8.91 -0.96
N MET A 217 8.68 -10.19 -0.66
CA MET A 217 7.38 -10.81 -0.41
C MET A 217 7.26 -11.12 1.08
N ASN A 218 6.22 -10.61 1.73
CA ASN A 218 5.88 -10.96 3.10
C ASN A 218 4.67 -11.90 3.07
N THR A 219 4.82 -13.07 3.69
CA THR A 219 3.77 -14.10 3.73
C THR A 219 3.27 -14.30 5.15
N LEU A 220 1.96 -14.46 5.32
CA LEU A 220 1.30 -14.64 6.60
C LEU A 220 0.18 -15.67 6.46
N VAL A 221 0.17 -16.69 7.33
CA VAL A 221 -0.94 -17.64 7.43
C VAL A 221 -1.99 -17.14 8.41
N ILE A 222 -3.26 -17.26 8.05
CA ILE A 222 -4.42 -16.79 8.80
C ILE A 222 -5.42 -17.95 8.95
N THR A 223 -5.85 -18.22 10.18
CA THR A 223 -6.87 -19.25 10.45
C THR A 223 -8.07 -18.62 11.15
N ASN A 224 -9.25 -18.76 10.56
CA ASN A 224 -10.50 -18.21 11.07
C ASN A 224 -10.39 -16.72 11.43
N GLY A 225 -9.79 -15.92 10.54
CA GLY A 225 -9.59 -14.48 10.69
C GLY A 225 -8.50 -14.07 11.67
N ARG A 226 -7.71 -15.02 12.21
CA ARG A 226 -6.61 -14.74 13.14
C ARG A 226 -5.26 -15.09 12.53
N PRO A 227 -4.31 -14.16 12.52
CA PRO A 227 -2.95 -14.44 12.05
C PRO A 227 -2.24 -15.42 12.97
N ILE A 228 -1.43 -16.31 12.40
CA ILE A 228 -0.59 -17.27 13.11
C ILE A 228 0.82 -16.69 13.18
N SER A 229 1.27 -16.37 14.40
CA SER A 229 2.49 -15.59 14.64
C SER A 229 3.81 -16.30 14.28
N ASP A 230 3.84 -17.62 14.31
CA ASP A 230 4.99 -18.46 13.94
C ASP A 230 4.99 -18.85 12.45
N ARG A 231 3.97 -18.44 11.69
CA ARG A 231 3.84 -18.66 10.24
C ARG A 231 3.87 -17.34 9.47
N MET A 232 4.91 -16.56 9.71
CA MET A 232 5.19 -15.29 9.05
C MET A 232 6.57 -15.35 8.40
N TYR A 233 6.64 -15.06 7.10
CA TYR A 233 7.86 -15.20 6.32
C TYR A 233 8.14 -13.90 5.56
N THR A 234 9.43 -13.65 5.30
CA THR A 234 9.87 -12.53 4.47
C THR A 234 10.98 -13.01 3.55
N ASP A 235 10.74 -12.92 2.26
CA ASP A 235 11.67 -13.32 1.20
C ASP A 235 12.09 -12.14 0.35
N LYS A 236 13.31 -12.18 -0.18
CA LYS A 236 13.80 -11.19 -1.16
C LYS A 236 13.28 -11.50 -2.57
N ILE A 237 11.96 -11.69 -2.68
CA ILE A 237 11.27 -12.00 -3.91
C ILE A 237 10.24 -10.89 -4.13
N GLY A 238 10.61 -9.83 -4.86
CA GLY A 238 9.73 -8.70 -5.16
C GLY A 238 9.75 -8.35 -6.64
N VAL A 239 9.03 -7.30 -7.02
CA VAL A 239 8.91 -6.88 -8.43
C VAL A 239 10.26 -6.49 -9.04
N HIS A 240 11.14 -5.84 -8.26
CA HIS A 240 12.45 -5.40 -8.74
C HIS A 240 13.36 -6.57 -9.17
N GLN A 241 13.27 -7.72 -8.50
CA GLN A 241 14.02 -8.90 -8.90
C GLN A 241 13.53 -9.44 -10.26
N CYS A 242 12.21 -9.38 -10.51
CA CYS A 242 11.65 -9.71 -11.82
C CYS A 242 12.14 -8.73 -12.90
N VAL A 243 12.14 -7.42 -12.62
CA VAL A 243 12.68 -6.39 -13.52
C VAL A 243 14.12 -6.68 -13.90
N LYS A 244 14.98 -7.00 -12.92
CA LYS A 244 16.39 -7.35 -13.18
C LYS A 244 16.55 -8.61 -14.04
N ARG A 245 15.75 -9.64 -13.80
CA ARG A 245 15.78 -10.87 -14.60
C ARG A 245 15.38 -10.61 -16.04
N ILE A 246 14.29 -9.89 -16.26
CA ILE A 246 13.84 -9.50 -17.60
C ILE A 246 14.92 -8.67 -18.31
N TYR A 247 15.50 -7.68 -17.63
CA TYR A 247 16.58 -6.86 -18.17
C TYR A 247 17.73 -7.73 -18.66
N ASN A 248 18.22 -8.66 -17.81
CA ASN A 248 19.32 -9.56 -18.14
C ASN A 248 18.98 -10.53 -19.28
N ALA A 249 17.75 -11.07 -19.30
CA ALA A 249 17.31 -11.98 -20.36
C ALA A 249 17.21 -11.26 -21.71
N VAL A 250 16.66 -10.06 -21.78
CA VAL A 250 16.61 -9.26 -23.00
C VAL A 250 18.01 -8.88 -23.48
N GLN A 251 18.91 -8.55 -22.57
CA GLN A 251 20.31 -8.28 -22.91
C GLN A 251 20.98 -9.52 -23.51
N ALA A 252 20.83 -10.68 -22.87
CA ALA A 252 21.47 -11.93 -23.31
C ALA A 252 20.91 -12.43 -24.65
N GLU A 253 19.59 -12.45 -24.82
CA GLU A 253 18.95 -13.07 -25.98
C GLU A 253 18.77 -12.11 -27.17
N CYS A 254 18.60 -10.81 -26.90
CA CYS A 254 18.32 -9.81 -27.93
C CYS A 254 19.49 -8.84 -28.16
N GLY A 255 20.51 -8.82 -27.30
CA GLY A 255 21.61 -7.85 -27.36
C GLY A 255 21.14 -6.40 -27.15
N LYS A 256 20.02 -6.19 -26.44
CA LYS A 256 19.42 -4.88 -26.19
C LYS A 256 19.35 -4.58 -24.70
N LEU A 257 19.45 -3.29 -24.35
CA LEU A 257 19.33 -2.79 -23.00
C LEU A 257 17.98 -2.07 -22.86
N PRO A 258 16.92 -2.73 -22.39
CA PRO A 258 15.63 -2.10 -22.23
C PRO A 258 15.68 -1.08 -21.09
N HIS A 259 14.99 0.05 -21.26
CA HIS A 259 14.82 1.00 -20.16
C HIS A 259 13.96 0.36 -19.06
N GLU A 260 14.29 0.61 -17.79
CA GLU A 260 13.57 0.02 -16.63
C GLU A 260 12.06 0.33 -16.67
N SER A 261 11.68 1.55 -17.06
CA SER A 261 10.28 1.95 -17.18
C SER A 261 9.50 1.09 -18.19
N LEU A 262 10.12 0.66 -19.30
CA LEU A 262 9.48 -0.22 -20.28
C LEU A 262 9.12 -1.57 -19.64
N ILE A 263 10.02 -2.11 -18.79
CA ILE A 263 9.78 -3.37 -18.07
C ILE A 263 8.73 -3.16 -16.99
N GLU A 264 8.78 -2.06 -16.23
CA GLU A 264 7.76 -1.72 -15.22
C GLU A 264 6.37 -1.61 -15.86
N ASP A 265 6.24 -0.93 -17.00
CA ASP A 265 4.99 -0.80 -17.75
C ASP A 265 4.50 -2.15 -18.28
N PHE A 266 5.40 -3.00 -18.78
CA PHE A 266 5.09 -4.37 -19.19
C PHE A 266 4.52 -5.18 -18.01
N LEU A 267 5.18 -5.19 -16.87
CA LEU A 267 4.73 -5.95 -15.70
C LEU A 267 3.38 -5.47 -15.18
N LYS A 268 3.12 -4.16 -15.26
CA LYS A 268 1.86 -3.54 -14.82
C LYS A 268 0.70 -3.82 -15.76
N ASN A 269 0.94 -3.75 -17.08
CA ASN A 269 -0.11 -3.76 -18.10
C ASN A 269 -0.26 -5.12 -18.83
N GLY A 270 0.70 -6.05 -18.63
CA GLY A 270 0.76 -7.34 -19.33
C GLY A 270 1.33 -7.26 -20.75
N THR A 271 1.66 -6.06 -21.22
CA THR A 271 2.23 -5.80 -22.55
C THR A 271 3.06 -4.51 -22.55
N ALA A 272 3.88 -4.32 -23.59
CA ALA A 272 4.65 -3.10 -23.79
C ALA A 272 4.79 -2.79 -25.31
N ASP A 273 5.01 -1.53 -25.63
CA ASP A 273 5.30 -1.09 -27.00
C ASP A 273 6.77 -1.40 -27.35
N THR A 274 7.00 -2.62 -27.85
CA THR A 274 8.32 -3.10 -28.24
C THR A 274 8.20 -4.19 -29.33
N SER A 275 9.34 -4.63 -29.87
CA SER A 275 9.34 -5.68 -30.89
C SER A 275 8.80 -7.00 -30.32
N LYS A 276 8.15 -7.81 -31.18
CA LYS A 276 7.63 -9.15 -30.81
C LYS A 276 8.71 -10.03 -30.17
N ARG A 277 9.95 -9.98 -30.69
CA ARG A 277 11.07 -10.76 -30.13
C ARG A 277 11.36 -10.38 -28.70
N ILE A 278 11.47 -9.09 -28.39
CA ILE A 278 11.72 -8.61 -27.01
C ILE A 278 10.54 -8.96 -26.11
N LEU A 279 9.31 -8.71 -26.59
CA LEU A 279 8.11 -9.02 -25.80
C LEU A 279 8.00 -10.49 -25.44
N THR A 280 8.37 -11.41 -26.35
CA THR A 280 8.37 -12.85 -26.08
C THR A 280 9.37 -13.21 -24.97
N VAL A 281 10.60 -12.64 -24.99
CA VAL A 281 11.59 -12.87 -23.93
C VAL A 281 11.09 -12.35 -22.58
N MET A 282 10.53 -11.14 -22.57
CA MET A 282 9.96 -10.55 -21.34
C MET A 282 8.83 -11.41 -20.76
N LEU A 283 7.94 -11.93 -21.62
CA LEU A 283 6.82 -12.78 -21.22
C LEU A 283 7.30 -14.07 -20.57
N MET A 284 8.21 -14.80 -21.27
CA MET A 284 8.75 -16.06 -20.77
C MET A 284 9.43 -15.91 -19.40
N GLU A 285 10.15 -14.80 -19.20
CA GLU A 285 10.85 -14.58 -17.93
C GLU A 285 9.89 -14.15 -16.81
N ALA A 286 8.85 -13.36 -17.11
CA ALA A 286 7.83 -13.02 -16.14
C ALA A 286 7.02 -14.24 -15.70
N GLU A 287 6.65 -15.14 -16.62
CA GLU A 287 5.95 -16.39 -16.30
C GLU A 287 6.82 -17.33 -15.45
N LYS A 288 8.11 -17.48 -15.75
CA LYS A 288 9.04 -18.24 -14.91
C LYS A 288 9.12 -17.66 -13.50
N TYR A 289 9.22 -16.34 -13.40
CA TYR A 289 9.32 -15.67 -12.12
C TYR A 289 8.06 -15.84 -11.26
N THR A 290 6.88 -15.74 -11.86
CA THR A 290 5.62 -15.98 -11.13
C THR A 290 5.49 -17.43 -10.69
N ALA A 291 5.94 -18.40 -11.49
CA ALA A 291 5.97 -19.80 -11.09
C ALA A 291 6.88 -20.02 -9.86
N GLU A 292 8.06 -19.34 -9.79
CA GLU A 292 8.93 -19.39 -8.61
C GLU A 292 8.25 -18.80 -7.36
N ILE A 293 7.46 -17.73 -7.51
CA ILE A 293 6.65 -17.18 -6.40
C ILE A 293 5.68 -18.24 -5.87
N PHE A 294 4.93 -18.92 -6.73
CA PHE A 294 4.01 -19.96 -6.30
C PHE A 294 4.72 -21.17 -5.69
N ASN A 295 5.85 -21.59 -6.24
CA ASN A 295 6.69 -22.62 -5.64
C ASN A 295 7.14 -22.21 -4.22
N LYS A 296 7.52 -20.95 -4.02
CA LYS A 296 7.89 -20.44 -2.71
C LYS A 296 6.71 -20.41 -1.72
N LEU A 297 5.52 -20.06 -2.19
CA LEU A 297 4.31 -20.12 -1.37
C LEU A 297 3.97 -21.58 -0.98
N SER A 298 4.20 -22.54 -1.86
CA SER A 298 4.01 -23.97 -1.57
C SER A 298 4.98 -24.50 -0.50
N GLU A 299 6.20 -23.96 -0.42
CA GLU A 299 7.12 -24.25 0.71
C GLU A 299 6.54 -23.79 2.06
N TYR A 300 5.62 -22.82 2.05
CA TYR A 300 4.89 -22.30 3.22
C TYR A 300 3.49 -22.93 3.37
N GLU A 301 3.32 -24.13 2.79
CA GLU A 301 2.07 -24.92 2.87
C GLU A 301 0.89 -24.29 2.11
N TYR A 302 1.13 -23.46 1.07
CA TYR A 302 0.08 -23.07 0.17
C TYR A 302 -0.30 -24.24 -0.73
N ASP A 303 -1.55 -24.64 -0.63
CA ASP A 303 -2.21 -25.61 -1.50
C ASP A 303 -3.53 -24.97 -1.99
N PRO A 304 -3.74 -24.81 -3.31
CA PRO A 304 -4.93 -24.13 -3.84
C PRO A 304 -6.26 -24.86 -3.53
N GLU A 305 -6.23 -26.15 -3.19
CA GLU A 305 -7.43 -26.90 -2.80
C GLU A 305 -7.79 -26.69 -1.31
N LEU A 306 -6.83 -26.30 -0.47
CA LEU A 306 -6.98 -26.22 0.99
C LEU A 306 -6.91 -24.79 1.53
N VAL A 307 -6.17 -23.89 0.86
CA VAL A 307 -5.82 -22.57 1.33
C VAL A 307 -6.25 -21.50 0.32
N ARG A 308 -6.99 -20.51 0.75
CA ARG A 308 -7.29 -19.34 -0.07
C ARG A 308 -6.17 -18.30 0.03
N LEU A 309 -5.59 -17.92 -1.12
CA LEU A 309 -4.50 -16.96 -1.20
C LEU A 309 -5.03 -15.54 -1.47
N HIS A 310 -4.54 -14.58 -0.68
CA HIS A 310 -4.79 -13.16 -0.87
C HIS A 310 -3.48 -12.46 -1.24
N ILE A 311 -3.45 -11.85 -2.42
CA ILE A 311 -2.27 -11.13 -2.92
C ILE A 311 -2.53 -9.65 -2.84
N ILE A 312 -1.61 -8.92 -2.21
CA ILE A 312 -1.63 -7.45 -2.13
C ILE A 312 -0.27 -6.87 -2.56
N GLY A 313 -0.20 -5.55 -2.67
CA GLY A 313 1.01 -4.85 -3.05
C GLY A 313 1.18 -4.69 -4.56
N GLY A 314 2.31 -4.09 -4.96
CA GLY A 314 2.60 -3.81 -6.38
C GLY A 314 2.76 -5.07 -7.24
N GLY A 315 3.18 -6.18 -6.64
CA GLY A 315 3.30 -7.48 -7.30
C GLY A 315 1.98 -8.15 -7.66
N GLY A 316 0.85 -7.64 -7.17
CA GLY A 316 -0.47 -8.13 -7.59
C GLY A 316 -0.70 -8.03 -9.10
N CYS A 317 -0.20 -6.98 -9.75
CA CYS A 317 -0.27 -6.85 -11.21
C CYS A 317 0.56 -7.93 -11.92
N LEU A 318 1.77 -8.22 -11.41
CA LEU A 318 2.65 -9.26 -11.93
C LEU A 318 1.97 -10.63 -11.90
N ILE A 319 1.38 -11.02 -10.76
CA ILE A 319 0.66 -12.28 -10.65
C ILE A 319 -0.58 -12.30 -11.55
N ARG A 320 -1.36 -11.23 -11.57
CA ARG A 320 -2.56 -11.14 -12.42
C ARG A 320 -2.26 -11.31 -13.90
N ASN A 321 -1.14 -10.74 -14.38
CA ASN A 321 -0.82 -10.71 -15.79
C ASN A 321 -0.05 -11.95 -16.28
N PHE A 322 0.73 -12.59 -15.40
CA PHE A 322 1.67 -13.66 -15.80
C PHE A 322 1.62 -14.91 -14.92
N GLY A 323 0.85 -14.91 -13.83
CA GLY A 323 0.73 -16.07 -12.95
C GLY A 323 -0.25 -17.10 -13.48
N ALA A 324 0.12 -18.38 -13.36
CA ALA A 324 -0.80 -19.48 -13.55
C ALA A 324 -1.46 -19.83 -12.20
N TYR A 325 -2.72 -19.47 -12.00
CA TYR A 325 -3.46 -19.72 -10.77
C TYR A 325 -4.95 -19.92 -11.03
N ASP A 326 -5.63 -20.55 -10.07
CA ASP A 326 -7.08 -20.66 -10.08
C ASP A 326 -7.72 -19.41 -9.48
N PRO A 327 -8.52 -18.64 -10.25
CA PRO A 327 -9.20 -17.43 -9.77
C PRO A 327 -10.17 -17.68 -8.60
N ASP A 328 -10.63 -18.89 -8.39
CA ASP A 328 -11.53 -19.25 -7.28
C ASP A 328 -10.76 -19.41 -5.95
N SER A 329 -9.46 -19.73 -6.02
CA SER A 329 -8.58 -19.91 -4.85
C SER A 329 -7.71 -18.69 -4.56
N VAL A 330 -7.53 -17.76 -5.52
CA VAL A 330 -6.65 -16.58 -5.40
C VAL A 330 -7.44 -15.29 -5.55
N GLU A 331 -7.38 -14.44 -4.54
CA GLU A 331 -7.91 -13.06 -4.57
C GLU A 331 -6.77 -12.05 -4.70
N ILE A 332 -6.79 -11.23 -5.74
CA ILE A 332 -5.82 -10.14 -5.92
C ILE A 332 -6.47 -8.81 -5.55
N ILE A 333 -5.96 -8.20 -4.47
CA ILE A 333 -6.42 -6.90 -4.00
C ILE A 333 -5.74 -5.80 -4.81
N THR A 334 -6.51 -5.18 -5.69
CA THR A 334 -6.01 -4.20 -6.67
C THR A 334 -5.80 -2.80 -6.11
N ASP A 335 -6.30 -2.50 -4.90
CA ASP A 335 -6.06 -1.21 -4.25
C ASP A 335 -4.63 -1.14 -3.73
N ILE A 336 -3.76 -0.45 -4.46
CA ILE A 336 -2.35 -0.27 -4.10
C ILE A 336 -2.17 0.50 -2.76
N CYS A 337 -3.19 1.26 -2.34
CA CYS A 337 -3.21 2.01 -1.07
C CYS A 337 -3.85 1.22 0.09
N ALA A 338 -4.26 -0.04 -0.12
CA ALA A 338 -4.98 -0.84 0.88
C ALA A 338 -4.23 -0.92 2.22
N THR A 339 -2.90 -1.06 2.20
CA THR A 339 -2.06 -1.13 3.41
C THR A 339 -2.11 0.19 4.20
N ALA A 340 -1.97 1.34 3.55
CA ALA A 340 -2.03 2.65 4.20
C ALA A 340 -3.44 2.91 4.80
N LYS A 341 -4.51 2.61 4.05
CA LYS A 341 -5.90 2.67 4.54
C LYS A 341 -6.13 1.73 5.73
N GLY A 342 -5.51 0.56 5.70
CA GLY A 342 -5.56 -0.42 6.78
C GLY A 342 -4.90 0.07 8.06
N TYR A 343 -3.78 0.79 7.98
CA TYR A 343 -3.16 1.41 9.15
C TYR A 343 -4.10 2.41 9.83
N GLU A 344 -4.79 3.25 9.07
CA GLU A 344 -5.79 4.17 9.61
C GLU A 344 -6.92 3.42 10.32
N SER A 345 -7.40 2.33 9.72
CA SER A 345 -8.45 1.49 10.29
C SER A 345 -8.03 0.84 11.61
N LEU A 346 -6.79 0.35 11.69
CA LEU A 346 -6.21 -0.19 12.92
C LEU A 346 -6.06 0.88 14.01
N TYR A 347 -5.60 2.08 13.64
CA TYR A 347 -5.50 3.21 14.54
C TYR A 347 -6.88 3.56 15.16
N MET A 348 -7.91 3.66 14.33
CA MET A 348 -9.28 3.94 14.75
C MET A 348 -9.83 2.85 15.66
N THR A 349 -9.56 1.58 15.37
CA THR A 349 -9.98 0.44 16.20
C THR A 349 -9.36 0.51 17.60
N GLN A 350 -8.05 0.81 17.69
CA GLN A 350 -7.38 0.98 18.98
C GLN A 350 -7.88 2.18 19.79
N LEU A 351 -8.26 3.28 19.11
CA LEU A 351 -8.85 4.43 19.82
C LEU A 351 -10.21 4.10 20.41
N ARG A 352 -11.04 3.35 19.68
CA ARG A 352 -12.37 2.93 20.15
C ARG A 352 -12.25 1.96 21.34
N ALA A 353 -11.33 1.03 21.29
CA ALA A 353 -11.08 0.10 22.40
C ALA A 353 -10.67 0.82 23.69
N LYS A 354 -9.84 1.88 23.59
CA LYS A 354 -9.43 2.70 24.77
C LYS A 354 -10.56 3.58 25.32
N LYS A 355 -11.60 3.91 24.54
CA LYS A 355 -12.74 4.71 25.02
C LYS A 355 -13.88 3.86 25.59
N GLY A 356 -13.86 2.55 25.38
CA GLY A 356 -14.85 1.60 25.88
C GLY A 356 -14.36 0.78 27.08
N ALA A 357 -13.11 0.98 27.49
CA ALA A 357 -12.51 0.45 28.71
C ALA A 357 -12.43 1.55 29.79
#